data_c859b0d8600ab6d661b602f702ee2066
#
_entry.id   c859b0d8600ab6d661b602f702ee2066
#
_cell.length_a   1.000
_cell.length_b   1.000
_cell.length_c   1.000
_cell.angle_alpha   90.00
_cell.angle_beta   90.00
_cell.angle_gamma   90.00
#
_symmetry.space_group_name_H-M   'P 1'
#
loop_
_entity.id
_entity.type
_entity.pdbx_description
1 polymer ?
#
loop_
_entity_poly.entity_id
_entity_poly.type
_entity_poly.pdbx_seq_one_letter_code
_entity_poly.pdbx_strand_id
1 'polypeptide(L)'
;MKFETIKRVILAAIMLPFVFMIIEGIVVIRSSVKQYRDLEKDRQFADVLARGGSIAATEILSEIGATRRYLAHPSDRTAIDMQRSRMKLDDERRAFYASLPSRDTLDAGLADELSTLSLAYSRIVAARSAVDQGRYAHSDPGSIYWFAALKQLAIVDALSPLISDPVLLDKSNQLMGILLTYYGERLITIVGTRYLDQGLSARFPVELFVQGKVMIGEGMEHMVFHSSAPTARDIVAYLAHASQVKANAITDSILAGSRPTNAVRDIWAAAQNERMAFLQQKIVEAARDIHETGESLSTRSHIHLTLILSLCAGLLILATLVTVLAARGLRLIDRLTRDREMLVGELRNAAQTDLLTGLYNRRGFEVAASALLTQAEHGSRWISVVLFDLDHFKKINDINGHDAGDAVLRHVASVARENFRSFDLLVRHGGEEFLALLPDSTPDDAATVAECVRLAIEAAEIPLPGGDLIKVTASFGCAGRANEAFNRNFEDLVKRADLALYAAKASGRNCVVSGPTVPVTTQEERRKTASGGGFDSRI
;
A
#
# COMPACT_ATOMS: atom_id res chain seq x y z
N MET A 1 -18.88 -7.05 -24.61
CA MET A 1 -18.52 -6.61 -23.23
C MET A 1 -18.50 -5.09 -23.24
N LYS A 2 -19.31 -4.42 -22.43
CA LYS A 2 -19.42 -2.94 -22.47
C LYS A 2 -18.07 -2.30 -22.12
N PHE A 3 -17.66 -1.28 -22.84
CA PHE A 3 -16.37 -0.57 -22.70
C PHE A 3 -16.07 -0.16 -21.24
N GLU A 4 -17.09 0.20 -20.46
CA GLU A 4 -16.99 0.45 -19.02
C GLU A 4 -16.52 -0.77 -18.21
N THR A 5 -16.88 -1.97 -18.60
CA THR A 5 -16.42 -3.19 -17.94
C THR A 5 -14.93 -3.42 -18.19
N ILE A 6 -14.46 -3.14 -19.41
CA ILE A 6 -13.03 -3.25 -19.77
C ILE A 6 -12.20 -2.26 -18.97
N LYS A 7 -12.65 -1.00 -18.82
CA LYS A 7 -11.96 0.01 -18.01
C LYS A 7 -11.81 -0.41 -16.55
N ARG A 8 -12.90 -0.93 -15.95
CA ARG A 8 -12.88 -1.43 -14.57
C ARG A 8 -11.90 -2.59 -14.39
N VAL A 9 -11.86 -3.50 -15.36
CA VAL A 9 -10.91 -4.63 -15.33
C VAL A 9 -9.47 -4.15 -15.46
N ILE A 10 -9.19 -3.23 -16.37
CA ILE A 10 -7.84 -2.65 -16.55
C ILE A 10 -7.42 -1.92 -15.27
N LEU A 11 -8.29 -1.07 -14.70
CA LEU A 11 -7.99 -0.33 -13.48
C LEU A 11 -7.76 -1.29 -12.30
N ALA A 12 -8.59 -2.33 -12.15
CA ALA A 12 -8.43 -3.35 -11.13
C ALA A 12 -7.12 -4.14 -11.31
N ALA A 13 -6.75 -4.50 -12.54
CA ALA A 13 -5.50 -5.19 -12.83
C ALA A 13 -4.26 -4.34 -12.49
N ILE A 14 -4.33 -3.02 -12.70
CA ILE A 14 -3.26 -2.09 -12.32
C ILE A 14 -3.21 -1.91 -10.80
N MET A 15 -4.36 -1.86 -10.11
CA MET A 15 -4.43 -1.58 -8.67
C MET A 15 -4.11 -2.80 -7.80
N LEU A 16 -4.40 -4.02 -8.27
CA LEU A 16 -4.23 -5.25 -7.49
C LEU A 16 -2.77 -5.46 -6.97
N PRO A 17 -1.72 -5.29 -7.78
CA PRO A 17 -0.34 -5.38 -7.30
C PRO A 17 0.00 -4.35 -6.22
N PHE A 18 -0.55 -3.12 -6.32
CA PHE A 18 -0.32 -2.08 -5.31
C PHE A 18 -1.02 -2.38 -3.99
N VAL A 19 -2.23 -2.95 -4.02
CA VAL A 19 -2.92 -3.40 -2.80
C VAL A 19 -2.12 -4.50 -2.11
N PHE A 20 -1.63 -5.48 -2.87
CA PHE A 20 -0.76 -6.53 -2.32
C PHE A 20 0.51 -5.95 -1.71
N MET A 21 1.18 -5.03 -2.40
CA MET A 21 2.40 -4.37 -1.94
C MET A 21 2.18 -3.53 -0.67
N ILE A 22 1.01 -2.89 -0.51
CA ILE A 22 0.64 -2.17 0.71
C ILE A 22 0.48 -3.15 1.88
N ILE A 23 -0.19 -4.28 1.66
CA ILE A 23 -0.38 -5.30 2.70
C ILE A 23 0.97 -5.87 3.16
N GLU A 24 1.82 -6.25 2.22
CA GLU A 24 3.19 -6.72 2.50
C GLU A 24 4.02 -5.63 3.21
N GLY A 25 3.93 -4.39 2.76
CA GLY A 25 4.60 -3.26 3.39
C GLY A 25 4.18 -3.08 4.85
N ILE A 26 2.90 -3.21 5.18
CA ILE A 26 2.39 -3.13 6.56
C ILE A 26 2.96 -4.28 7.41
N VAL A 27 3.03 -5.49 6.88
CA VAL A 27 3.59 -6.66 7.59
C VAL A 27 5.07 -6.43 7.89
N VAL A 28 5.84 -6.01 6.89
CA VAL A 28 7.28 -5.71 7.03
C VAL A 28 7.52 -4.59 8.04
N ILE A 29 6.76 -3.48 7.95
CA ILE A 29 6.88 -2.37 8.90
C ILE A 29 6.57 -2.83 10.33
N ARG A 30 5.48 -3.60 10.53
CA ARG A 30 5.12 -4.13 11.85
C ARG A 30 6.22 -5.02 12.43
N SER A 31 6.77 -5.91 11.60
CA SER A 31 7.87 -6.79 12.00
C SER A 31 9.12 -5.98 12.38
N SER A 32 9.51 -5.02 11.57
CA SER A 32 10.69 -4.18 11.81
C SER A 32 10.53 -3.27 13.04
N VAL A 33 9.34 -2.71 13.25
CA VAL A 33 9.03 -1.93 14.46
C VAL A 33 9.07 -2.80 15.70
N LYS A 34 8.54 -4.03 15.61
CA LYS A 34 8.63 -4.99 16.72
C LYS A 34 10.08 -5.31 17.04
N GLN A 35 10.86 -5.69 16.04
CA GLN A 35 12.29 -6.00 16.19
C GLN A 35 13.08 -4.83 16.79
N TYR A 36 12.81 -3.60 16.33
CA TYR A 36 13.44 -2.40 16.90
C TYR A 36 13.09 -2.22 18.38
N ARG A 37 11.81 -2.40 18.76
CA ARG A 37 11.37 -2.28 20.15
C ARG A 37 11.99 -3.35 21.06
N ASP A 38 12.03 -4.58 20.57
CA ASP A 38 12.60 -5.71 21.31
C ASP A 38 14.10 -5.48 21.54
N LEU A 39 14.83 -5.04 20.52
CA LEU A 39 16.25 -4.71 20.65
C LEU A 39 16.50 -3.51 21.58
N GLU A 40 15.68 -2.47 21.52
CA GLU A 40 15.82 -1.31 22.40
C GLU A 40 15.56 -1.69 23.88
N LYS A 41 14.62 -2.61 24.11
CA LYS A 41 14.39 -3.19 25.42
C LYS A 41 15.60 -4.01 25.89
N ASP A 42 16.15 -4.85 25.02
CA ASP A 42 17.34 -5.66 25.33
C ASP A 42 18.56 -4.77 25.62
N ARG A 43 18.77 -3.71 24.84
CA ARG A 43 19.80 -2.71 25.09
C ARG A 43 19.64 -2.07 26.47
N GLN A 44 18.40 -1.69 26.82
CA GLN A 44 18.10 -1.10 28.12
C GLN A 44 18.43 -2.05 29.26
N PHE A 45 18.07 -3.33 29.16
CA PHE A 45 18.43 -4.33 30.16
C PHE A 45 19.93 -4.55 30.23
N ALA A 46 20.62 -4.61 29.12
CA ALA A 46 22.08 -4.79 29.06
C ALA A 46 22.83 -3.59 29.70
N ASP A 47 22.37 -2.36 29.44
CA ASP A 47 22.92 -1.16 30.06
C ASP A 47 22.71 -1.16 31.58
N VAL A 48 21.52 -1.55 32.06
CA VAL A 48 21.22 -1.67 33.49
C VAL A 48 22.11 -2.74 34.13
N LEU A 49 22.27 -3.89 33.46
CA LEU A 49 23.12 -4.98 33.89
C LEU A 49 24.59 -4.56 33.98
N ALA A 50 25.11 -3.91 32.94
CA ALA A 50 26.49 -3.41 32.91
C ALA A 50 26.76 -2.39 34.03
N ARG A 51 25.84 -1.45 34.23
CA ARG A 51 25.90 -0.47 35.31
C ARG A 51 25.82 -1.13 36.70
N GLY A 52 24.89 -2.07 36.85
CA GLY A 52 24.73 -2.85 38.09
C GLY A 52 26.00 -3.63 38.44
N GLY A 53 26.62 -4.28 37.44
CA GLY A 53 27.90 -4.98 37.62
C GLY A 53 29.05 -4.05 37.99
N SER A 54 29.13 -2.87 37.36
CA SER A 54 30.14 -1.85 37.72
C SER A 54 29.96 -1.35 39.15
N ILE A 55 28.72 -1.04 39.57
CA ILE A 55 28.43 -0.63 40.96
C ILE A 55 28.88 -1.70 41.96
N ALA A 56 28.51 -2.95 41.70
CA ALA A 56 28.86 -4.08 42.54
C ALA A 56 30.40 -4.21 42.72
N ALA A 57 31.12 -4.24 41.58
CA ALA A 57 32.56 -4.51 41.59
C ALA A 57 33.44 -3.33 41.99
N THR A 58 32.97 -2.09 41.77
CA THR A 58 33.81 -0.91 41.95
C THR A 58 33.31 0.02 43.05
N GLU A 59 32.06 0.52 42.95
CA GLU A 59 31.65 1.66 43.78
C GLU A 59 31.38 1.28 45.24
N ILE A 60 30.67 0.18 45.48
CA ILE A 60 30.40 -0.33 46.83
C ILE A 60 31.72 -0.68 47.53
N LEU A 61 32.64 -1.32 46.81
CA LEU A 61 33.92 -1.74 47.37
C LEU A 61 34.92 -0.56 47.55
N SER A 62 34.84 0.45 46.69
CA SER A 62 35.61 1.69 46.84
C SER A 62 35.22 2.43 48.10
N GLU A 63 33.92 2.57 48.37
CA GLU A 63 33.41 3.26 49.55
C GLU A 63 33.82 2.54 50.84
N ILE A 64 33.64 1.23 50.95
CA ILE A 64 34.07 0.49 52.13
C ILE A 64 35.58 0.59 52.34
N GLY A 65 36.37 0.54 51.25
CA GLY A 65 37.82 0.72 51.29
C GLY A 65 38.22 2.10 51.85
N ALA A 66 37.56 3.17 51.37
CA ALA A 66 37.79 4.52 51.85
C ALA A 66 37.33 4.69 53.33
N THR A 67 36.17 4.10 53.67
CA THR A 67 35.65 4.09 55.05
C THR A 67 36.62 3.41 56.02
N ARG A 68 37.16 2.24 55.64
CA ARG A 68 38.15 1.51 56.42
C ARG A 68 39.46 2.33 56.64
N ARG A 69 39.95 2.99 55.57
CA ARG A 69 41.13 3.87 55.69
C ARG A 69 40.88 5.01 56.65
N TYR A 70 39.69 5.62 56.57
CA TYR A 70 39.31 6.69 57.54
C TYR A 70 39.23 6.17 58.95
N LEU A 71 38.61 5.03 59.24
CA LEU A 71 38.50 4.44 60.55
C LEU A 71 39.87 4.02 61.13
N ALA A 72 40.79 3.54 60.30
CA ALA A 72 42.15 3.16 60.73
C ALA A 72 43.05 4.36 60.94
N HIS A 73 42.96 5.41 60.15
CA HIS A 73 43.80 6.62 60.18
C HIS A 73 42.97 7.87 59.94
N PRO A 74 42.20 8.35 60.92
CA PRO A 74 41.37 9.54 60.77
C PRO A 74 42.22 10.78 60.43
N SER A 75 41.92 11.41 59.29
CA SER A 75 42.54 12.63 58.77
C SER A 75 41.60 13.34 57.83
N ASP A 76 41.81 14.65 57.61
CA ASP A 76 41.01 15.40 56.59
C ASP A 76 41.05 14.76 55.19
N ARG A 77 42.23 14.28 54.82
CA ARG A 77 42.41 13.60 53.52
C ARG A 77 41.56 12.31 53.39
N THR A 78 41.62 11.45 54.42
CA THR A 78 40.86 10.20 54.44
C THR A 78 39.33 10.45 54.55
N ALA A 79 38.94 11.51 55.26
CA ALA A 79 37.56 11.97 55.37
C ALA A 79 37.03 12.44 53.96
N ILE A 80 37.83 13.27 53.27
CA ILE A 80 37.48 13.74 51.92
C ILE A 80 37.36 12.56 50.95
N ASP A 81 38.30 11.63 50.97
CA ASP A 81 38.28 10.44 50.11
C ASP A 81 37.03 9.55 50.38
N MET A 82 36.68 9.38 51.66
CA MET A 82 35.46 8.66 52.05
C MET A 82 34.20 9.37 51.54
N GLN A 83 34.09 10.69 51.74
CA GLN A 83 32.93 11.45 51.27
C GLN A 83 32.79 11.41 49.74
N ARG A 84 33.91 11.52 49.03
CA ARG A 84 33.93 11.39 47.55
C ARG A 84 33.41 10.03 47.07
N SER A 85 33.85 8.94 47.73
CA SER A 85 33.39 7.58 47.40
C SER A 85 31.90 7.39 47.70
N ARG A 86 31.37 7.97 48.80
CA ARG A 86 29.94 7.97 49.12
C ARG A 86 29.11 8.68 48.06
N MET A 87 29.53 9.89 47.66
CA MET A 87 28.84 10.65 46.62
C MET A 87 28.79 9.86 45.30
N LYS A 88 29.94 9.27 44.93
CA LYS A 88 30.01 8.50 43.68
C LYS A 88 29.07 7.28 43.70
N LEU A 89 29.03 6.52 44.78
CA LEU A 89 28.09 5.40 44.91
C LEU A 89 26.63 5.87 44.85
N ASP A 90 26.30 6.99 45.50
CA ASP A 90 24.94 7.53 45.49
C ASP A 90 24.53 8.04 44.12
N ASP A 91 25.44 8.63 43.34
CA ASP A 91 25.21 9.09 41.98
C ASP A 91 24.97 7.90 41.04
N GLU A 92 25.85 6.90 41.06
CA GLU A 92 25.73 5.70 40.25
C GLU A 92 24.47 4.90 40.61
N ARG A 93 24.14 4.80 41.90
CA ARG A 93 22.91 4.16 42.37
C ARG A 93 21.67 4.90 41.83
N ARG A 94 21.62 6.22 41.86
CA ARG A 94 20.51 7.01 41.29
C ARG A 94 20.39 6.79 39.82
N ALA A 95 21.50 6.79 39.10
CA ALA A 95 21.50 6.52 37.65
C ALA A 95 21.06 5.09 37.33
N PHE A 96 21.45 4.11 38.16
CA PHE A 96 20.98 2.72 38.02
C PHE A 96 19.46 2.62 38.17
N TYR A 97 18.89 3.18 39.24
CA TYR A 97 17.44 3.14 39.45
C TYR A 97 16.67 3.91 38.37
N ALA A 98 17.23 5.00 37.84
CA ALA A 98 16.63 5.78 36.76
C ALA A 98 16.65 5.04 35.42
N SER A 99 17.59 4.12 35.21
CA SER A 99 17.70 3.32 33.99
C SER A 99 16.84 2.05 34.00
N LEU A 100 16.27 1.68 35.15
CA LEU A 100 15.37 0.53 35.25
C LEU A 100 14.09 0.76 34.43
N PRO A 101 13.54 -0.27 33.79
CA PRO A 101 12.22 -0.23 33.19
C PRO A 101 11.14 0.11 34.22
N SER A 102 9.96 0.57 33.75
CA SER A 102 8.85 0.87 34.65
C SER A 102 8.45 -0.37 35.45
N ARG A 103 8.07 -0.18 36.73
CA ARG A 103 7.71 -1.29 37.63
C ARG A 103 6.65 -2.22 37.09
N ASP A 104 5.74 -1.70 36.27
CA ASP A 104 4.66 -2.48 35.64
C ASP A 104 5.16 -3.46 34.57
N THR A 105 6.40 -3.33 34.11
CA THR A 105 7.04 -4.20 33.12
C THR A 105 7.98 -5.23 33.71
N LEU A 106 8.27 -5.11 35.03
CA LEU A 106 9.13 -6.04 35.76
C LEU A 106 8.31 -7.22 36.29
N ASP A 107 8.87 -8.43 36.23
CA ASP A 107 8.25 -9.56 36.87
C ASP A 107 8.30 -9.47 38.40
N ALA A 108 7.48 -10.28 39.09
CA ALA A 108 7.39 -10.23 40.54
C ALA A 108 8.71 -10.61 41.24
N GLY A 109 9.52 -11.49 40.62
CA GLY A 109 10.79 -11.94 41.16
C GLY A 109 11.82 -10.82 41.15
N LEU A 110 11.99 -10.13 40.05
CA LEU A 110 12.90 -8.99 39.91
C LEU A 110 12.46 -7.80 40.81
N ALA A 111 11.15 -7.58 40.93
CA ALA A 111 10.63 -6.53 41.84
C ALA A 111 10.96 -6.81 43.30
N ASP A 112 10.91 -8.07 43.73
CA ASP A 112 11.30 -8.48 45.11
C ASP A 112 12.81 -8.33 45.35
N GLU A 113 13.63 -8.75 44.39
CA GLU A 113 15.09 -8.55 44.49
C GLU A 113 15.45 -7.06 44.53
N LEU A 114 14.80 -6.19 43.73
CA LEU A 114 15.00 -4.74 43.80
C LEU A 114 14.58 -4.14 45.14
N SER A 115 13.53 -4.66 45.78
CA SER A 115 13.12 -4.21 47.12
C SER A 115 14.14 -4.62 48.18
N THR A 116 14.68 -5.84 48.07
CA THR A 116 15.76 -6.36 48.92
C THR A 116 17.05 -5.54 48.76
N LEU A 117 17.40 -5.18 47.53
CA LEU A 117 18.55 -4.30 47.23
C LEU A 117 18.34 -2.92 47.84
N SER A 118 17.14 -2.34 47.73
CA SER A 118 16.83 -1.05 48.36
C SER A 118 17.02 -1.10 49.90
N LEU A 119 16.60 -2.19 50.53
CA LEU A 119 16.84 -2.42 51.97
C LEU A 119 18.34 -2.55 52.26
N ALA A 120 19.11 -3.23 51.41
CA ALA A 120 20.57 -3.32 51.60
C ALA A 120 21.26 -1.94 51.54
N TYR A 121 20.86 -1.07 50.62
CA TYR A 121 21.37 0.30 50.56
C TYR A 121 20.92 1.15 51.74
N SER A 122 19.74 0.96 52.30
CA SER A 122 19.32 1.67 53.52
C SER A 122 20.20 1.32 54.73
N ARG A 123 20.68 0.07 54.76
CA ARG A 123 21.66 -0.36 55.78
C ARG A 123 23.03 0.31 55.59
N ILE A 124 23.50 0.54 54.35
CA ILE A 124 24.72 1.33 54.08
C ILE A 124 24.54 2.76 54.63
N VAL A 125 23.40 3.42 54.37
CA VAL A 125 23.12 4.76 54.86
C VAL A 125 23.15 4.79 56.40
N ALA A 126 22.56 3.80 57.05
CA ALA A 126 22.63 3.67 58.52
C ALA A 126 24.06 3.45 59.02
N ALA A 127 24.85 2.64 58.31
CA ALA A 127 26.26 2.42 58.63
C ALA A 127 27.10 3.71 58.50
N ARG A 128 26.89 4.51 57.44
CA ARG A 128 27.52 5.82 57.24
C ARG A 128 27.25 6.75 58.43
N SER A 129 25.98 6.87 58.85
CA SER A 129 25.58 7.66 60.00
C SER A 129 26.29 7.20 61.32
N ALA A 130 26.40 5.88 61.47
CA ALA A 130 27.10 5.33 62.62
C ALA A 130 28.63 5.60 62.62
N VAL A 131 29.26 5.55 61.43
CA VAL A 131 30.67 5.93 61.24
C VAL A 131 30.85 7.41 61.55
N ASP A 132 30.01 8.30 61.08
CA ASP A 132 30.10 9.75 61.29
C ASP A 132 29.88 10.13 62.77
N GLN A 133 29.15 9.29 63.51
CA GLN A 133 28.92 9.42 64.93
C GLN A 133 29.99 8.72 65.80
N GLY A 134 31.05 8.19 65.21
CA GLY A 134 32.13 7.48 65.89
C GLY A 134 31.75 6.12 66.49
N ARG A 135 30.56 5.57 66.19
CA ARG A 135 30.06 4.30 66.75
C ARG A 135 30.75 3.05 66.20
N TYR A 136 31.53 3.19 65.15
CA TYR A 136 32.30 2.12 64.51
C TYR A 136 33.79 2.13 64.90
N ALA A 137 34.18 2.82 65.94
CA ALA A 137 35.59 2.88 66.35
C ALA A 137 36.25 1.52 66.62
N HIS A 138 35.45 0.46 66.89
CA HIS A 138 35.93 -0.90 67.18
C HIS A 138 35.26 -2.00 66.40
N SER A 139 34.50 -1.66 65.35
CA SER A 139 33.81 -2.65 64.48
C SER A 139 34.00 -2.31 63.01
N ASP A 140 33.96 -3.36 62.14
CA ASP A 140 34.09 -3.23 60.68
C ASP A 140 32.71 -3.25 60.02
N PRO A 141 32.27 -2.18 59.32
CA PRO A 141 31.01 -2.17 58.60
C PRO A 141 31.01 -3.03 57.33
N GLY A 142 32.10 -3.73 57.03
CA GLY A 142 32.32 -4.44 55.76
C GLY A 142 31.24 -5.47 55.40
N SER A 143 30.64 -6.13 56.41
CA SER A 143 29.56 -7.12 56.14
C SER A 143 28.30 -6.49 55.55
N ILE A 144 28.01 -5.21 55.92
CA ILE A 144 26.86 -4.47 55.38
C ILE A 144 27.06 -4.17 53.87
N TYR A 145 28.26 -3.69 53.54
CA TYR A 145 28.62 -3.40 52.14
C TYR A 145 28.71 -4.67 51.30
N TRP A 146 29.27 -5.75 51.88
CA TRP A 146 29.32 -7.05 51.24
C TRP A 146 27.91 -7.57 50.90
N PHE A 147 26.98 -7.48 51.86
CA PHE A 147 25.58 -7.88 51.61
C PHE A 147 24.94 -7.06 50.50
N ALA A 148 25.16 -5.75 50.46
CA ALA A 148 24.64 -4.89 49.41
C ALA A 148 25.25 -5.23 48.03
N ALA A 149 26.55 -5.53 48.01
CA ALA A 149 27.23 -5.94 46.76
C ALA A 149 26.70 -7.29 46.21
N LEU A 150 26.44 -8.26 47.09
CA LEU A 150 25.82 -9.53 46.67
C LEU A 150 24.39 -9.34 46.19
N LYS A 151 23.60 -8.45 46.80
CA LYS A 151 22.25 -8.13 46.34
C LYS A 151 22.27 -7.39 44.99
N GLN A 152 23.26 -6.53 44.77
CA GLN A 152 23.46 -5.88 43.47
C GLN A 152 23.83 -6.94 42.40
N LEU A 153 24.66 -7.92 42.74
CA LEU A 153 25.01 -9.01 41.85
C LEU A 153 23.79 -9.89 41.50
N ALA A 154 22.92 -10.19 42.48
CA ALA A 154 21.69 -10.94 42.27
C ALA A 154 20.76 -10.24 41.27
N ILE A 155 20.69 -8.90 41.26
CA ILE A 155 19.94 -8.15 40.25
C ILE A 155 20.57 -8.29 38.87
N VAL A 156 21.90 -8.26 38.77
CA VAL A 156 22.61 -8.45 37.50
C VAL A 156 22.31 -9.84 36.93
N ASP A 157 22.30 -10.87 37.77
CA ASP A 157 21.96 -12.24 37.40
C ASP A 157 20.49 -12.35 36.92
N ALA A 158 19.55 -11.77 37.65
CA ALA A 158 18.13 -11.78 37.30
C ALA A 158 17.81 -11.01 36.02
N LEU A 159 18.63 -10.06 35.60
CA LEU A 159 18.45 -9.28 34.36
C LEU A 159 18.96 -10.02 33.11
N SER A 160 19.99 -10.85 33.24
CA SER A 160 20.64 -11.51 32.12
C SER A 160 19.66 -12.35 31.25
N PRO A 161 18.78 -13.19 31.83
CA PRO A 161 17.84 -14.00 31.05
C PRO A 161 16.75 -13.20 30.32
N LEU A 162 16.60 -11.91 30.64
CA LEU A 162 15.61 -11.02 30.01
C LEU A 162 16.10 -10.45 28.67
N ILE A 163 17.37 -10.63 28.36
CA ILE A 163 17.99 -10.20 27.10
C ILE A 163 17.79 -11.29 26.05
N SER A 164 17.11 -10.96 24.97
CA SER A 164 16.79 -11.88 23.88
C SER A 164 17.77 -11.81 22.72
N ASP A 165 18.43 -10.65 22.51
CA ASP A 165 19.44 -10.50 21.47
C ASP A 165 20.69 -11.35 21.79
N PRO A 166 21.09 -12.28 20.88
CA PRO A 166 22.14 -13.25 21.18
C PRO A 166 23.51 -12.60 21.39
N VAL A 167 23.79 -11.44 20.79
CA VAL A 167 25.07 -10.74 20.94
C VAL A 167 25.17 -10.06 22.30
N LEU A 168 24.08 -9.38 22.70
CA LEU A 168 24.02 -8.73 24.03
C LEU A 168 23.98 -9.78 25.14
N LEU A 169 23.27 -10.89 24.94
CA LEU A 169 23.22 -12.00 25.90
C LEU A 169 24.60 -12.64 26.10
N ASP A 170 25.35 -12.91 25.02
CA ASP A 170 26.72 -13.43 25.08
C ASP A 170 27.63 -12.51 25.92
N LYS A 171 27.59 -11.20 25.68
CA LYS A 171 28.37 -10.23 26.42
C LYS A 171 27.91 -10.07 27.88
N SER A 172 26.61 -10.19 28.15
CA SER A 172 26.05 -10.17 29.50
C SER A 172 26.51 -11.39 30.29
N ASN A 173 26.50 -12.55 29.71
CA ASN A 173 27.02 -13.79 30.32
C ASN A 173 28.52 -13.69 30.61
N GLN A 174 29.27 -13.06 29.68
CA GLN A 174 30.69 -12.79 29.92
C GLN A 174 30.91 -11.90 31.14
N LEU A 175 30.20 -10.77 31.25
CA LEU A 175 30.28 -9.87 32.39
C LEU A 175 29.93 -10.60 33.71
N MET A 176 28.84 -11.42 33.67
CA MET A 176 28.42 -12.20 34.83
C MET A 176 29.51 -13.17 35.28
N GLY A 177 30.12 -13.89 34.34
CA GLY A 177 31.22 -14.81 34.64
C GLY A 177 32.42 -14.13 35.28
N ILE A 178 32.79 -12.91 34.79
CA ILE A 178 33.87 -12.13 35.38
C ILE A 178 33.49 -11.66 36.78
N LEU A 179 32.25 -11.19 36.99
CA LEU A 179 31.74 -10.76 38.29
C LEU A 179 31.76 -11.90 39.32
N LEU A 180 31.24 -13.08 38.97
CA LEU A 180 31.26 -14.25 39.84
C LEU A 180 32.70 -14.64 40.23
N THR A 181 33.59 -14.68 39.24
CA THR A 181 35.03 -14.94 39.50
C THR A 181 35.64 -13.89 40.42
N TYR A 182 35.36 -12.61 40.17
CA TYR A 182 35.85 -11.52 41.00
C TYR A 182 35.36 -11.61 42.46
N TYR A 183 34.07 -11.89 42.67
CA TYR A 183 33.50 -12.04 44.00
C TYR A 183 34.01 -13.26 44.73
N GLY A 184 34.16 -14.39 44.03
CA GLY A 184 34.76 -15.59 44.56
C GLY A 184 36.21 -15.36 45.05
N GLU A 185 37.05 -14.75 44.20
CA GLU A 185 38.42 -14.37 44.56
C GLU A 185 38.48 -13.36 45.72
N ARG A 186 37.56 -12.41 45.72
CA ARG A 186 37.44 -11.42 46.82
C ARG A 186 37.12 -12.10 48.14
N LEU A 187 36.19 -13.05 48.14
CA LEU A 187 35.81 -13.81 49.31
C LEU A 187 36.99 -14.62 49.85
N ILE A 188 37.70 -15.33 48.97
CA ILE A 188 38.93 -16.07 49.30
C ILE A 188 39.98 -15.12 49.91
N THR A 189 40.17 -13.95 49.31
CA THR A 189 41.15 -12.94 49.80
C THR A 189 40.79 -12.45 51.20
N ILE A 190 39.52 -12.09 51.45
CA ILE A 190 39.07 -11.61 52.77
C ILE A 190 39.23 -12.67 53.83
N VAL A 191 38.76 -13.90 53.54
CA VAL A 191 38.79 -15.00 54.51
C VAL A 191 40.21 -15.47 54.74
N GLY A 192 41.00 -15.62 53.64
CA GLY A 192 42.40 -16.06 53.72
C GLY A 192 43.26 -15.05 54.47
N THR A 193 43.13 -13.77 54.23
CA THR A 193 43.83 -12.71 54.97
C THR A 193 43.51 -12.79 56.47
N ARG A 194 42.22 -12.90 56.83
CA ARG A 194 41.80 -13.03 58.21
C ARG A 194 42.35 -14.27 58.89
N TYR A 195 42.37 -15.41 58.20
CA TYR A 195 42.99 -16.64 58.71
C TYR A 195 44.50 -16.47 58.97
N LEU A 196 45.19 -15.84 58.03
CA LEU A 196 46.63 -15.59 58.16
C LEU A 196 46.97 -14.61 59.26
N ASP A 197 46.12 -13.58 59.54
CA ASP A 197 46.32 -12.58 60.56
C ASP A 197 46.03 -13.10 62.00
N GLN A 198 44.88 -13.78 62.16
CA GLN A 198 44.34 -14.17 63.45
C GLN A 198 44.72 -15.56 63.94
N GLY A 199 45.22 -16.39 63.05
CA GLY A 199 45.57 -17.78 63.33
C GLY A 199 44.38 -18.72 63.53
N LEU A 200 44.69 -19.97 63.92
CA LEU A 200 43.74 -21.06 64.12
C LEU A 200 42.76 -20.90 65.30
N SER A 201 42.90 -19.90 66.13
CA SER A 201 42.02 -19.62 67.30
C SER A 201 40.65 -19.03 66.87
N ALA A 202 40.55 -18.44 65.74
CA ALA A 202 39.25 -18.07 65.13
C ALA A 202 38.69 -19.27 64.34
N ARG A 203 37.42 -19.69 64.54
CA ARG A 203 36.75 -20.64 63.65
C ARG A 203 36.94 -20.13 62.26
N PHE A 204 37.84 -20.79 61.49
CA PHE A 204 38.07 -20.47 60.11
C PHE A 204 36.78 -20.78 59.32
N PRO A 205 36.14 -19.83 58.67
CA PRO A 205 34.88 -20.04 57.99
C PRO A 205 35.16 -20.79 56.67
N VAL A 206 35.45 -22.07 56.76
CA VAL A 206 35.71 -22.95 55.60
C VAL A 206 34.58 -22.88 54.59
N GLU A 207 33.34 -22.74 55.07
CA GLU A 207 32.14 -22.58 54.24
C GLU A 207 32.24 -21.37 53.28
N LEU A 208 32.69 -20.22 53.78
CA LEU A 208 32.88 -19.03 52.96
C LEU A 208 34.03 -19.19 51.96
N PHE A 209 35.07 -19.92 52.32
CA PHE A 209 36.17 -20.18 51.41
C PHE A 209 35.78 -21.14 50.29
N VAL A 210 35.00 -22.19 50.62
CA VAL A 210 34.39 -23.10 49.64
C VAL A 210 33.42 -22.38 48.74
N GLN A 211 32.57 -21.50 49.31
CA GLN A 211 31.66 -20.66 48.53
C GLN A 211 32.42 -19.79 47.52
N GLY A 212 33.56 -19.21 47.90
CA GLY A 212 34.41 -18.45 46.98
C GLY A 212 34.91 -19.32 45.82
N LYS A 213 35.35 -20.58 46.09
CA LYS A 213 35.77 -21.52 45.06
C LYS A 213 34.63 -21.90 44.13
N VAL A 214 33.41 -22.14 44.64
CA VAL A 214 32.20 -22.40 43.84
C VAL A 214 31.88 -21.23 42.91
N MET A 215 31.86 -20.00 43.42
CA MET A 215 31.63 -18.82 42.61
C MET A 215 32.66 -18.66 41.49
N ILE A 216 33.92 -18.94 41.72
CA ILE A 216 34.97 -18.95 40.68
C ILE A 216 34.67 -20.00 39.62
N GLY A 217 34.30 -21.22 40.07
CA GLY A 217 33.91 -22.29 39.15
C GLY A 217 32.74 -21.93 38.24
N GLU A 218 31.65 -21.41 38.82
CA GLU A 218 30.47 -20.92 38.09
C GLU A 218 30.83 -19.79 37.13
N GLY A 219 31.64 -18.81 37.60
CA GLY A 219 32.12 -17.71 36.80
C GLY A 219 32.93 -18.17 35.57
N MET A 220 33.81 -19.14 35.77
CA MET A 220 34.59 -19.75 34.69
C MET A 220 33.70 -20.54 33.73
N GLU A 221 32.69 -21.23 34.23
CA GLU A 221 31.72 -21.95 33.42
C GLU A 221 30.92 -20.98 32.52
N HIS A 222 30.41 -19.86 33.08
CA HIS A 222 29.76 -18.81 32.32
C HIS A 222 30.65 -18.25 31.20
N MET A 223 31.93 -18.01 31.47
CA MET A 223 32.85 -17.48 30.47
C MET A 223 33.23 -18.47 29.40
N VAL A 224 33.36 -19.79 29.71
CA VAL A 224 33.86 -20.80 28.79
C VAL A 224 32.73 -21.39 27.95
N PHE A 225 31.56 -21.66 28.54
CA PHE A 225 30.47 -22.38 27.89
C PHE A 225 29.35 -21.45 27.34
N HIS A 226 29.22 -20.27 27.91
CA HIS A 226 28.14 -19.34 27.57
C HIS A 226 28.62 -18.04 26.91
N SER A 227 29.92 -17.91 26.63
CA SER A 227 30.49 -16.76 25.95
C SER A 227 31.50 -17.13 24.88
N SER A 228 31.37 -16.50 23.72
CA SER A 228 32.32 -16.63 22.59
C SER A 228 33.48 -15.64 22.66
N ALA A 229 33.52 -14.77 23.67
CA ALA A 229 34.35 -13.59 23.69
C ALA A 229 35.84 -13.85 23.97
N PRO A 230 36.74 -13.05 23.37
CA PRO A 230 38.18 -13.12 23.58
C PRO A 230 38.60 -12.94 25.05
N THR A 231 37.84 -12.14 25.81
CA THR A 231 38.10 -11.79 27.23
C THR A 231 38.13 -13.03 28.14
N ALA A 232 37.28 -14.01 27.88
CA ALA A 232 37.33 -15.29 28.61
C ALA A 232 38.70 -15.97 28.46
N ARG A 233 39.25 -15.99 27.25
CA ARG A 233 40.59 -16.53 26.96
C ARG A 233 41.71 -15.75 27.68
N ASP A 234 41.59 -14.40 27.69
CA ASP A 234 42.56 -13.56 28.38
C ASP A 234 42.59 -13.84 29.88
N ILE A 235 41.41 -14.01 30.50
CA ILE A 235 41.30 -14.34 31.94
C ILE A 235 41.87 -15.71 32.22
N VAL A 236 41.51 -16.70 31.42
CA VAL A 236 42.07 -18.06 31.56
C VAL A 236 43.60 -18.06 31.40
N ALA A 237 44.12 -17.34 30.41
CA ALA A 237 45.55 -17.19 30.18
C ALA A 237 46.25 -16.48 31.35
N TYR A 238 45.64 -15.41 31.86
CA TYR A 238 46.16 -14.72 33.05
C TYR A 238 46.20 -15.63 34.28
N LEU A 239 45.14 -16.37 34.57
CA LEU A 239 45.07 -17.29 35.71
C LEU A 239 46.04 -18.49 35.58
N ALA A 240 46.43 -18.86 34.34
CA ALA A 240 47.45 -19.86 34.06
C ALA A 240 48.90 -19.32 34.19
N HIS A 241 49.08 -18.01 34.38
CA HIS A 241 50.42 -17.44 34.59
C HIS A 241 51.10 -18.01 35.86
N ALA A 242 52.40 -18.19 35.83
CA ALA A 242 53.17 -18.87 36.91
C ALA A 242 52.95 -18.26 38.31
N SER A 243 52.83 -16.90 38.40
CA SER A 243 52.55 -16.20 39.66
C SER A 243 51.17 -16.55 40.22
N GLN A 244 50.17 -16.67 39.35
CA GLN A 244 48.78 -16.98 39.72
C GLN A 244 48.62 -18.47 40.08
N VAL A 245 49.27 -19.36 39.36
CA VAL A 245 49.31 -20.80 39.70
C VAL A 245 49.95 -21.02 41.08
N LYS A 246 51.04 -20.29 41.36
CA LYS A 246 51.68 -20.34 42.69
C LYS A 246 50.75 -19.82 43.79
N ALA A 247 50.02 -18.69 43.52
CA ALA A 247 49.05 -18.16 44.47
C ALA A 247 47.88 -19.13 44.70
N ASN A 248 47.41 -19.86 43.68
CA ASN A 248 46.38 -20.91 43.79
C ASN A 248 46.86 -22.06 44.69
N ALA A 249 48.09 -22.54 44.50
CA ALA A 249 48.68 -23.58 45.35
C ALA A 249 48.77 -23.16 46.82
N ILE A 250 49.10 -21.87 47.08
CA ILE A 250 49.09 -21.31 48.44
C ILE A 250 47.65 -21.26 48.97
N THR A 251 46.67 -20.84 48.17
CA THR A 251 45.24 -20.85 48.53
C THR A 251 44.77 -22.25 48.94
N ASP A 252 45.13 -23.26 48.18
CA ASP A 252 44.77 -24.66 48.46
C ASP A 252 45.46 -25.18 49.74
N SER A 253 46.70 -24.77 49.97
CA SER A 253 47.42 -25.03 51.23
C SER A 253 46.75 -24.39 52.44
N ILE A 254 46.27 -23.14 52.32
CA ILE A 254 45.50 -22.45 53.39
C ILE A 254 44.22 -23.24 53.68
N LEU A 255 43.49 -23.67 52.61
CA LEU A 255 42.28 -24.46 52.76
C LEU A 255 42.54 -25.81 53.47
N ALA A 256 43.66 -26.42 53.19
CA ALA A 256 44.12 -27.64 53.86
C ALA A 256 44.58 -27.39 55.34
N GLY A 257 44.46 -26.16 55.84
CA GLY A 257 44.82 -25.83 57.22
C GLY A 257 46.30 -25.51 57.46
N SER A 258 47.11 -25.39 56.42
CA SER A 258 48.52 -25.04 56.51
C SER A 258 48.71 -23.57 56.86
N ARG A 259 49.71 -23.27 57.70
CA ARG A 259 50.14 -21.89 58.00
C ARG A 259 51.38 -21.53 57.18
N PRO A 260 51.25 -20.74 56.10
CA PRO A 260 52.42 -20.27 55.39
C PRO A 260 53.25 -19.27 56.20
N THR A 261 54.54 -19.23 55.89
CA THR A 261 55.47 -18.22 56.51
C THR A 261 55.06 -16.81 56.03
N ASN A 262 55.54 -15.79 56.78
CA ASN A 262 55.25 -14.38 56.46
C ASN A 262 55.66 -14.01 55.02
N ALA A 263 56.77 -14.49 54.52
CA ALA A 263 57.23 -14.31 53.12
C ALA A 263 56.27 -14.92 52.10
N VAL A 264 55.73 -16.09 52.36
CA VAL A 264 54.74 -16.76 51.48
C VAL A 264 53.39 -16.04 51.55
N ARG A 265 53.02 -15.53 52.73
CA ARG A 265 51.85 -14.70 52.92
C ARG A 265 51.88 -13.42 52.07
N ASP A 266 53.05 -12.70 52.10
CA ASP A 266 53.20 -11.46 51.36
C ASP A 266 53.14 -11.68 49.84
N ILE A 267 53.74 -12.79 49.35
CA ILE A 267 53.65 -13.20 47.96
C ILE A 267 52.18 -13.50 47.58
N TRP A 268 51.46 -14.23 48.42
CA TRP A 268 50.05 -14.55 48.19
C TRP A 268 49.19 -13.27 48.17
N ALA A 269 49.35 -12.40 49.15
CA ALA A 269 48.58 -11.13 49.22
C ALA A 269 48.86 -10.24 48.01
N ALA A 270 50.11 -10.14 47.55
CA ALA A 270 50.49 -9.40 46.35
C ALA A 270 49.80 -9.97 45.10
N ALA A 271 49.86 -11.29 44.92
CA ALA A 271 49.24 -11.95 43.78
C ALA A 271 47.69 -11.84 43.79
N GLN A 272 47.06 -11.88 44.98
CA GLN A 272 45.62 -11.67 45.10
C GLN A 272 45.22 -10.21 44.78
N ASN A 273 46.00 -9.24 45.22
CA ASN A 273 45.74 -7.83 44.89
C ASN A 273 45.89 -7.56 43.39
N GLU A 274 46.92 -8.12 42.74
CA GLU A 274 47.11 -8.05 41.28
C GLU A 274 45.95 -8.67 40.54
N ARG A 275 45.50 -9.89 40.95
CA ARG A 275 44.33 -10.57 40.37
C ARG A 275 43.07 -9.76 40.51
N MET A 276 42.83 -9.19 41.68
CA MET A 276 41.65 -8.34 41.91
C MET A 276 41.64 -7.10 41.02
N ALA A 277 42.80 -6.43 40.85
CA ALA A 277 42.94 -5.28 39.97
C ALA A 277 42.69 -5.67 38.49
N PHE A 278 43.25 -6.81 38.03
CA PHE A 278 43.04 -7.34 36.68
C PHE A 278 41.57 -7.65 36.41
N LEU A 279 40.90 -8.40 37.31
CA LEU A 279 39.48 -8.73 37.15
C LEU A 279 38.58 -7.48 37.17
N GLN A 280 38.90 -6.51 38.04
CA GLN A 280 38.18 -5.24 38.10
C GLN A 280 38.31 -4.45 36.79
N GLN A 281 39.50 -4.39 36.20
CA GLN A 281 39.69 -3.81 34.86
C GLN A 281 38.84 -4.51 33.82
N LYS A 282 38.83 -5.86 33.83
CA LYS A 282 38.04 -6.67 32.88
C LYS A 282 36.53 -6.46 33.03
N ILE A 283 36.02 -6.23 34.25
CA ILE A 283 34.62 -5.86 34.48
C ILE A 283 34.29 -4.51 33.81
N VAL A 284 35.15 -3.52 33.96
CA VAL A 284 34.94 -2.19 33.35
C VAL A 284 35.00 -2.28 31.82
N GLU A 285 35.96 -3.06 31.28
CA GLU A 285 36.06 -3.31 29.85
C GLU A 285 34.80 -4.01 29.32
N ALA A 286 34.32 -5.07 29.97
CA ALA A 286 33.12 -5.82 29.57
C ALA A 286 31.84 -4.95 29.66
N ALA A 287 31.71 -4.16 30.73
CA ALA A 287 30.58 -3.23 30.86
C ALA A 287 30.55 -2.17 29.76
N ARG A 288 31.71 -1.64 29.39
CA ARG A 288 31.84 -0.71 28.25
C ARG A 288 31.49 -1.37 26.94
N ASP A 289 31.99 -2.58 26.71
CA ASP A 289 31.75 -3.36 25.49
C ASP A 289 30.25 -3.68 25.31
N ILE A 290 29.54 -3.98 26.39
CA ILE A 290 28.07 -4.14 26.36
C ILE A 290 27.39 -2.84 25.89
N HIS A 291 27.77 -1.71 26.47
CA HIS A 291 27.21 -0.41 26.14
C HIS A 291 27.45 -0.05 24.67
N GLU A 292 28.70 -0.12 24.20
CA GLU A 292 29.09 0.19 22.82
C GLU A 292 28.40 -0.74 21.80
N THR A 293 28.26 -2.02 22.16
CA THR A 293 27.55 -3.00 21.33
C THR A 293 26.07 -2.67 21.25
N GLY A 294 25.43 -2.37 22.39
CA GLY A 294 24.04 -1.98 22.45
C GLY A 294 23.74 -0.74 21.60
N GLU A 295 24.56 0.30 21.72
CA GLU A 295 24.45 1.50 20.89
C GLU A 295 24.60 1.22 19.39
N SER A 296 25.58 0.37 19.02
CA SER A 296 25.81 0.03 17.64
C SER A 296 24.65 -0.78 17.02
N LEU A 297 24.10 -1.72 17.78
CA LEU A 297 22.94 -2.53 17.35
C LEU A 297 21.69 -1.67 17.23
N SER A 298 21.43 -0.80 18.22
CA SER A 298 20.31 0.15 18.20
C SER A 298 20.40 1.08 16.98
N THR A 299 21.58 1.66 16.73
CA THR A 299 21.81 2.53 15.59
C THR A 299 21.56 1.80 14.25
N ARG A 300 22.07 0.58 14.08
CA ARG A 300 21.83 -0.24 12.88
C ARG A 300 20.35 -0.54 12.70
N SER A 301 19.67 -0.92 13.76
CA SER A 301 18.24 -1.21 13.72
C SER A 301 17.41 0.04 13.38
N HIS A 302 17.77 1.20 13.92
CA HIS A 302 17.15 2.48 13.58
C HIS A 302 17.35 2.86 12.11
N ILE A 303 18.57 2.72 11.58
CA ILE A 303 18.86 2.94 10.14
C ILE A 303 18.04 1.98 9.29
N HIS A 304 18.00 0.69 9.65
CA HIS A 304 17.23 -0.30 8.91
C HIS A 304 15.73 0.02 8.88
N LEU A 305 15.15 0.42 10.02
CA LEU A 305 13.75 0.84 10.12
C LEU A 305 13.47 2.08 9.25
N THR A 306 14.35 3.09 9.31
CA THR A 306 14.19 4.31 8.49
C THR A 306 14.30 4.03 6.99
N LEU A 307 15.19 3.14 6.56
CA LEU A 307 15.29 2.70 5.17
C LEU A 307 14.02 1.98 4.70
N ILE A 308 13.47 1.06 5.51
CA ILE A 308 12.21 0.39 5.19
C ILE A 308 11.07 1.39 5.06
N LEU A 309 10.93 2.32 6.00
CA LEU A 309 9.89 3.35 5.96
C LEU A 309 10.04 4.25 4.73
N SER A 310 11.25 4.65 4.39
CA SER A 310 11.54 5.47 3.20
C SER A 310 11.21 4.72 1.91
N LEU A 311 11.57 3.44 1.83
CA LEU A 311 11.25 2.60 0.68
C LEU A 311 9.74 2.43 0.51
N CYS A 312 9.02 2.12 1.59
CA CYS A 312 7.56 1.99 1.56
C CYS A 312 6.88 3.31 1.16
N ALA A 313 7.35 4.46 1.65
CA ALA A 313 6.86 5.77 1.25
C ALA A 313 7.11 6.05 -0.24
N GLY A 314 8.29 5.75 -0.75
CA GLY A 314 8.64 5.87 -2.17
C GLY A 314 7.75 5.01 -3.07
N LEU A 315 7.52 3.76 -2.68
CA LEU A 315 6.63 2.85 -3.39
C LEU A 315 5.17 3.34 -3.39
N LEU A 316 4.70 3.92 -2.29
CA LEU A 316 3.35 4.49 -2.20
C LEU A 316 3.20 5.71 -3.12
N ILE A 317 4.21 6.58 -3.19
CA ILE A 317 4.24 7.73 -4.10
C ILE A 317 4.22 7.23 -5.56
N LEU A 318 5.02 6.23 -5.90
CA LEU A 318 5.04 5.64 -7.24
C LEU A 318 3.68 5.03 -7.60
N ALA A 319 3.06 4.29 -6.68
CA ALA A 319 1.73 3.70 -6.88
C ALA A 319 0.67 4.78 -7.15
N THR A 320 0.67 5.87 -6.38
CA THR A 320 -0.23 7.01 -6.60
C THR A 320 0.01 7.68 -7.95
N LEU A 321 1.25 7.88 -8.33
CA LEU A 321 1.62 8.47 -9.63
C LEU A 321 1.10 7.61 -10.79
N VAL A 322 1.37 6.30 -10.76
CA VAL A 322 0.90 5.36 -11.78
C VAL A 322 -0.62 5.34 -11.87
N THR A 323 -1.31 5.34 -10.73
CA THR A 323 -2.78 5.38 -10.69
C THR A 323 -3.34 6.66 -11.31
N VAL A 324 -2.75 7.80 -10.98
CA VAL A 324 -3.16 9.12 -11.54
C VAL A 324 -2.92 9.16 -13.05
N LEU A 325 -1.77 8.67 -13.53
CA LEU A 325 -1.46 8.61 -14.96
C LEU A 325 -2.40 7.67 -15.70
N ALA A 326 -2.68 6.48 -15.16
CA ALA A 326 -3.64 5.53 -15.74
C ALA A 326 -5.05 6.13 -15.82
N ALA A 327 -5.51 6.80 -14.76
CA ALA A 327 -6.82 7.46 -14.74
C ALA A 327 -6.90 8.61 -15.76
N ARG A 328 -5.81 9.38 -15.93
CA ARG A 328 -5.73 10.44 -16.96
C ARG A 328 -5.76 9.85 -18.37
N GLY A 329 -4.99 8.79 -18.60
CA GLY A 329 -4.96 8.08 -19.89
C GLY A 329 -6.34 7.54 -20.29
N LEU A 330 -7.05 6.89 -19.35
CA LEU A 330 -8.40 6.40 -19.58
C LEU A 330 -9.41 7.52 -19.92
N ARG A 331 -9.31 8.67 -19.23
CA ARG A 331 -10.16 9.84 -19.54
C ARG A 331 -9.86 10.43 -20.92
N LEU A 332 -8.59 10.44 -21.35
CA LEU A 332 -8.21 10.90 -22.67
C LEU A 332 -8.77 9.99 -23.76
N ILE A 333 -8.66 8.67 -23.60
CA ILE A 333 -9.24 7.68 -24.52
C ILE A 333 -10.75 7.90 -24.65
N ASP A 334 -11.46 8.13 -23.54
CA ASP A 334 -12.89 8.41 -23.55
C ASP A 334 -13.26 9.65 -24.38
N ARG A 335 -12.50 10.72 -24.23
CA ARG A 335 -12.72 11.95 -25.01
C ARG A 335 -12.53 11.68 -26.50
N LEU A 336 -11.39 11.10 -26.86
CA LEU A 336 -11.07 10.79 -28.27
C LEU A 336 -12.10 9.87 -28.91
N THR A 337 -12.64 8.90 -28.17
CA THR A 337 -13.67 7.98 -28.68
C THR A 337 -14.97 8.73 -28.96
N ARG A 338 -15.42 9.60 -28.05
CA ARG A 338 -16.64 10.42 -28.24
C ARG A 338 -16.49 11.41 -29.41
N ASP A 339 -15.34 12.07 -29.49
CA ASP A 339 -15.08 13.02 -30.59
C ASP A 339 -15.10 12.29 -31.94
N ARG A 340 -14.52 11.09 -32.01
CA ARG A 340 -14.60 10.23 -33.20
C ARG A 340 -16.03 9.84 -33.54
N GLU A 341 -16.85 9.43 -32.59
CA GLU A 341 -18.24 9.06 -32.80
C GLU A 341 -19.08 10.23 -33.33
N MET A 342 -18.87 11.44 -32.77
CA MET A 342 -19.52 12.67 -33.26
C MET A 342 -19.14 12.98 -34.71
N LEU A 343 -17.83 12.98 -35.01
CA LEU A 343 -17.35 13.23 -36.37
C LEU A 343 -17.87 12.20 -37.39
N VAL A 344 -17.93 10.91 -37.02
CA VAL A 344 -18.50 9.86 -37.85
C VAL A 344 -20.00 10.12 -38.08
N GLY A 345 -20.72 10.57 -37.04
CA GLY A 345 -22.14 10.94 -37.16
C GLY A 345 -22.37 12.12 -38.12
N GLU A 346 -21.58 13.18 -37.99
CA GLU A 346 -21.65 14.36 -38.87
C GLU A 346 -21.33 13.99 -40.32
N LEU A 347 -20.25 13.24 -40.53
CA LEU A 347 -19.90 12.75 -41.88
C LEU A 347 -21.01 11.89 -42.50
N ARG A 348 -21.67 11.06 -41.69
CA ARG A 348 -22.78 10.20 -42.15
C ARG A 348 -23.98 11.03 -42.54
N ASN A 349 -24.35 12.02 -41.73
CA ASN A 349 -25.44 12.95 -42.02
C ASN A 349 -25.17 13.76 -43.29
N ALA A 350 -23.98 14.34 -43.41
CA ALA A 350 -23.58 15.09 -44.61
C ALA A 350 -23.57 14.23 -45.87
N ALA A 351 -23.29 12.93 -45.74
CA ALA A 351 -23.32 12.00 -46.89
C ALA A 351 -24.74 11.52 -47.27
N GLN A 352 -25.75 11.70 -46.42
CA GLN A 352 -27.10 11.14 -46.59
C GLN A 352 -28.18 12.19 -46.82
N THR A 353 -27.90 13.48 -46.65
CA THR A 353 -28.87 14.56 -46.88
C THR A 353 -28.46 15.43 -48.04
N ASP A 354 -29.47 16.04 -48.72
CA ASP A 354 -29.28 17.09 -49.71
C ASP A 354 -29.06 18.43 -48.97
N LEU A 355 -27.94 19.06 -49.22
CA LEU A 355 -27.52 20.29 -48.51
C LEU A 355 -28.44 21.48 -48.79
N LEU A 356 -29.15 21.52 -49.91
CA LEU A 356 -30.06 22.60 -50.28
C LEU A 356 -31.40 22.49 -49.57
N THR A 357 -31.98 21.28 -49.57
CA THR A 357 -33.36 21.07 -49.10
C THR A 357 -33.44 20.44 -47.72
N GLY A 358 -32.33 19.86 -47.21
CA GLY A 358 -32.30 19.13 -45.95
C GLY A 358 -33.09 17.81 -45.97
N LEU A 359 -33.58 17.38 -47.11
CA LEU A 359 -34.22 16.08 -47.33
C LEU A 359 -33.14 15.00 -47.48
N TYR A 360 -33.53 13.73 -47.50
CA TYR A 360 -32.59 12.70 -47.93
C TYR A 360 -32.09 12.99 -49.36
N ASN A 361 -30.80 12.77 -49.57
CA ASN A 361 -30.30 12.63 -50.94
C ASN A 361 -30.54 11.21 -51.41
N ARG A 362 -30.29 10.91 -52.68
CA ARG A 362 -30.50 9.57 -53.26
C ARG A 362 -29.85 8.45 -52.42
N ARG A 363 -28.62 8.65 -51.97
CA ARG A 363 -27.89 7.65 -51.16
C ARG A 363 -28.49 7.46 -49.75
N GLY A 364 -28.87 8.54 -49.10
CA GLY A 364 -29.54 8.50 -47.79
C GLY A 364 -30.88 7.79 -47.85
N PHE A 365 -31.65 8.06 -48.95
CA PHE A 365 -32.90 7.40 -49.21
C PHE A 365 -32.73 5.88 -49.45
N GLU A 366 -31.78 5.46 -50.28
CA GLU A 366 -31.51 4.02 -50.55
C GLU A 366 -31.25 3.25 -49.25
N VAL A 367 -30.46 3.86 -48.29
CA VAL A 367 -30.18 3.27 -46.99
C VAL A 367 -31.45 3.20 -46.11
N ALA A 368 -32.22 4.28 -46.03
CA ALA A 368 -33.43 4.34 -45.22
C ALA A 368 -34.56 3.49 -45.76
N ALA A 369 -34.76 3.50 -47.10
CA ALA A 369 -35.75 2.68 -47.79
C ALA A 369 -35.47 1.18 -47.65
N SER A 370 -34.21 0.75 -47.76
CA SER A 370 -33.81 -0.65 -47.54
C SER A 370 -34.24 -1.17 -46.18
N ALA A 371 -34.07 -0.37 -45.12
CA ALA A 371 -34.48 -0.73 -43.75
C ALA A 371 -36.02 -0.88 -43.65
N LEU A 372 -36.78 0.07 -44.21
CA LEU A 372 -38.25 0.02 -44.22
C LEU A 372 -38.78 -1.14 -45.07
N LEU A 373 -38.17 -1.40 -46.22
CA LEU A 373 -38.56 -2.48 -47.10
C LEU A 373 -38.35 -3.85 -46.44
N THR A 374 -37.24 -4.05 -45.74
CA THR A 374 -36.97 -5.27 -44.97
C THR A 374 -37.98 -5.45 -43.81
N GLN A 375 -38.38 -4.37 -43.16
CA GLN A 375 -39.37 -4.41 -42.09
C GLN A 375 -40.78 -4.71 -42.60
N ALA A 376 -41.12 -4.24 -43.82
CA ALA A 376 -42.41 -4.48 -44.48
C ALA A 376 -42.54 -5.90 -45.07
N GLU A 377 -41.44 -6.63 -45.34
CA GLU A 377 -41.44 -8.02 -45.83
C GLU A 377 -42.10 -9.00 -44.83
N HIS A 378 -42.20 -8.64 -43.57
CA HIS A 378 -42.76 -9.50 -42.51
C HIS A 378 -44.24 -9.24 -42.21
N GLY A 379 -44.90 -8.33 -42.92
CA GLY A 379 -46.32 -8.03 -42.77
C GLY A 379 -47.02 -7.72 -44.09
N SER A 380 -48.23 -8.21 -44.28
CA SER A 380 -49.04 -7.96 -45.49
C SER A 380 -49.50 -6.48 -45.53
N ARG A 381 -48.59 -5.57 -45.88
CA ARG A 381 -48.84 -4.13 -45.87
C ARG A 381 -48.66 -3.52 -47.25
N TRP A 382 -49.42 -2.46 -47.53
CA TRP A 382 -49.26 -1.67 -48.74
C TRP A 382 -48.02 -0.78 -48.66
N ILE A 383 -47.35 -0.58 -49.80
CA ILE A 383 -46.30 0.44 -49.96
C ILE A 383 -46.61 1.23 -51.21
N SER A 384 -46.58 2.52 -51.10
CA SER A 384 -46.76 3.43 -52.19
C SER A 384 -45.60 4.39 -52.38
N VAL A 385 -45.40 4.83 -53.57
CA VAL A 385 -44.42 5.84 -53.98
C VAL A 385 -45.13 6.99 -54.63
N VAL A 386 -44.76 8.19 -54.25
CA VAL A 386 -45.14 9.42 -54.94
C VAL A 386 -43.89 10.05 -55.52
N LEU A 387 -43.84 10.19 -56.79
CA LEU A 387 -42.83 10.92 -57.56
C LEU A 387 -43.43 12.22 -58.06
N PHE A 388 -42.77 13.33 -57.78
CA PHE A 388 -43.25 14.63 -58.25
C PHE A 388 -42.11 15.53 -58.73
N ASP A 389 -42.47 16.43 -59.67
CA ASP A 389 -41.50 17.30 -60.32
C ASP A 389 -42.12 18.70 -60.48
N LEU A 390 -41.32 19.72 -60.35
CA LEU A 390 -41.74 21.12 -60.46
C LEU A 390 -41.97 21.51 -61.87
N ASP A 391 -43.21 21.94 -62.16
CA ASP A 391 -43.60 22.32 -63.53
C ASP A 391 -42.80 23.58 -63.94
N HIS A 392 -42.22 23.46 -65.15
CA HIS A 392 -41.47 24.55 -65.77
C HIS A 392 -40.31 25.10 -64.97
N PHE A 393 -39.71 24.32 -64.06
CA PHE A 393 -38.63 24.76 -63.15
C PHE A 393 -37.43 25.38 -63.89
N LYS A 394 -37.04 24.77 -65.05
CA LYS A 394 -36.02 25.34 -65.91
C LYS A 394 -36.33 26.80 -66.30
N LYS A 395 -37.61 27.10 -66.67
CA LYS A 395 -38.01 28.45 -67.00
C LYS A 395 -37.93 29.44 -65.84
N ILE A 396 -38.13 28.94 -64.60
CA ILE A 396 -37.95 29.73 -63.39
C ILE A 396 -36.48 30.12 -63.25
N ASN A 397 -35.55 29.14 -63.43
CA ASN A 397 -34.11 29.39 -63.38
C ASN A 397 -33.65 30.35 -64.50
N ASP A 398 -34.16 30.15 -65.70
CA ASP A 398 -33.77 30.96 -66.89
C ASP A 398 -34.23 32.43 -66.74
N ILE A 399 -35.37 32.72 -66.04
CA ILE A 399 -35.91 34.06 -65.87
C ILE A 399 -35.38 34.73 -64.60
N ASN A 400 -35.30 33.98 -63.48
CA ASN A 400 -35.07 34.58 -62.16
C ASN A 400 -33.69 34.21 -61.56
N GLY A 401 -32.91 33.42 -62.31
CA GLY A 401 -31.58 32.94 -61.85
C GLY A 401 -31.66 31.71 -60.94
N HIS A 402 -30.49 31.09 -60.73
CA HIS A 402 -30.38 29.85 -59.96
C HIS A 402 -30.69 30.05 -58.45
N ASP A 403 -30.39 31.24 -57.89
CA ASP A 403 -30.72 31.54 -56.49
C ASP A 403 -32.23 31.53 -56.23
N ALA A 404 -33.03 31.95 -57.22
CA ALA A 404 -34.49 31.86 -57.18
C ALA A 404 -34.97 30.41 -57.25
N GLY A 405 -34.39 29.62 -58.16
CA GLY A 405 -34.65 28.17 -58.22
C GLY A 405 -34.31 27.47 -56.89
N ASP A 406 -33.20 27.81 -56.29
CA ASP A 406 -32.79 27.25 -54.97
C ASP A 406 -33.80 27.64 -53.87
N ALA A 407 -34.33 28.88 -53.87
CA ALA A 407 -35.36 29.31 -52.94
C ALA A 407 -36.66 28.51 -53.14
N VAL A 408 -37.04 28.28 -54.39
CA VAL A 408 -38.20 27.44 -54.75
C VAL A 408 -38.02 26.02 -54.27
N LEU A 409 -36.87 25.40 -54.51
CA LEU A 409 -36.58 24.03 -54.07
C LEU A 409 -36.63 23.89 -52.54
N ARG A 410 -36.06 24.85 -51.78
CA ARG A 410 -36.14 24.86 -50.32
C ARG A 410 -37.58 24.96 -49.85
N HIS A 411 -38.35 25.86 -50.43
CA HIS A 411 -39.73 26.05 -50.05
C HIS A 411 -40.61 24.84 -50.33
N VAL A 412 -40.49 24.27 -51.53
CA VAL A 412 -41.20 23.03 -51.92
C VAL A 412 -40.82 21.86 -51.00
N ALA A 413 -39.56 21.72 -50.67
CA ALA A 413 -39.14 20.71 -49.72
C ALA A 413 -39.76 20.90 -48.32
N SER A 414 -39.91 22.13 -47.86
CA SER A 414 -40.60 22.45 -46.59
C SER A 414 -42.08 22.10 -46.67
N VAL A 415 -42.77 22.57 -47.71
CA VAL A 415 -44.19 22.23 -47.97
C VAL A 415 -44.40 20.71 -48.03
N ALA A 416 -43.57 20.03 -48.77
CA ALA A 416 -43.63 18.57 -48.84
C ALA A 416 -43.45 17.94 -47.44
N ARG A 417 -42.41 18.33 -46.67
CA ARG A 417 -42.15 17.80 -45.34
C ARG A 417 -43.32 18.06 -44.36
N GLU A 418 -44.05 19.15 -44.48
CA GLU A 418 -45.18 19.48 -43.61
C GLU A 418 -46.45 18.65 -43.96
N ASN A 419 -46.55 18.18 -45.19
CA ASN A 419 -47.73 17.47 -45.68
C ASN A 419 -47.54 15.93 -45.74
N PHE A 420 -46.31 15.44 -45.79
CA PHE A 420 -46.01 14.03 -45.58
C PHE A 420 -45.90 13.68 -44.09
N ARG A 421 -46.14 12.42 -43.73
CA ARG A 421 -46.07 11.94 -42.35
C ARG A 421 -44.60 11.81 -41.90
N SER A 422 -44.34 11.89 -40.63
CA SER A 422 -42.99 11.78 -40.06
C SER A 422 -42.27 10.47 -40.36
N PHE A 423 -42.97 9.40 -40.70
CA PHE A 423 -42.44 8.10 -41.06
C PHE A 423 -42.39 7.85 -42.58
N ASP A 424 -42.91 8.79 -43.39
CA ASP A 424 -42.72 8.77 -44.83
C ASP A 424 -41.28 9.21 -45.16
N LEU A 425 -40.63 8.52 -46.07
CA LEU A 425 -39.28 8.90 -46.49
C LEU A 425 -39.38 9.87 -47.69
N LEU A 426 -38.93 11.08 -47.48
CA LEU A 426 -38.91 12.12 -48.50
C LEU A 426 -37.46 12.37 -48.98
N VAL A 427 -37.22 12.31 -50.25
CA VAL A 427 -35.93 12.49 -50.89
C VAL A 427 -35.98 13.51 -52.04
N ARG A 428 -34.95 14.27 -52.22
CA ARG A 428 -34.68 14.98 -53.45
C ARG A 428 -33.99 13.98 -54.41
N HIS A 429 -34.75 13.48 -55.37
CA HIS A 429 -34.33 12.40 -56.25
C HIS A 429 -33.41 12.87 -57.39
N GLY A 430 -33.61 14.06 -57.89
CA GLY A 430 -32.82 14.74 -58.92
C GLY A 430 -33.05 16.24 -58.91
N GLY A 431 -32.48 17.03 -59.77
CA GLY A 431 -32.51 18.49 -59.79
C GLY A 431 -33.80 19.15 -59.24
N GLU A 432 -34.91 18.90 -59.87
CA GLU A 432 -36.26 19.40 -59.53
C GLU A 432 -37.24 18.29 -59.16
N GLU A 433 -36.73 17.05 -59.07
CA GLU A 433 -37.52 15.85 -58.80
C GLU A 433 -37.45 15.45 -57.34
N PHE A 434 -38.58 15.11 -56.76
CA PHE A 434 -38.75 14.66 -55.40
C PHE A 434 -39.47 13.30 -55.40
N LEU A 435 -39.08 12.44 -54.48
CA LEU A 435 -39.72 11.14 -54.32
C LEU A 435 -40.08 10.94 -52.85
N ALA A 436 -41.27 10.45 -52.58
CA ALA A 436 -41.70 10.02 -51.25
C ALA A 436 -42.04 8.52 -51.26
N LEU A 437 -41.54 7.79 -50.25
CA LEU A 437 -41.95 6.41 -50.00
C LEU A 437 -42.90 6.43 -48.79
N LEU A 438 -44.10 5.89 -49.00
CA LEU A 438 -45.19 5.87 -48.04
C LEU A 438 -45.43 4.42 -47.58
N PRO A 439 -44.93 4.04 -46.40
CA PRO A 439 -45.27 2.74 -45.80
C PRO A 439 -46.75 2.75 -45.38
N ASP A 440 -47.35 1.55 -45.37
CA ASP A 440 -48.73 1.32 -44.93
C ASP A 440 -49.77 2.21 -45.63
N SER A 441 -49.55 2.54 -46.91
CA SER A 441 -50.40 3.41 -47.69
C SER A 441 -50.79 2.74 -49.02
N THR A 442 -52.08 2.72 -49.32
CA THR A 442 -52.61 2.28 -50.62
C THR A 442 -52.29 3.30 -51.73
N PRO A 443 -52.40 2.96 -53.01
CA PRO A 443 -52.27 3.94 -54.08
C PRO A 443 -53.22 5.12 -53.96
N ASP A 444 -54.44 4.88 -53.47
CA ASP A 444 -55.46 5.93 -53.28
C ASP A 444 -55.07 6.86 -52.10
N ASP A 445 -54.51 6.30 -50.97
CA ASP A 445 -53.96 7.09 -49.89
C ASP A 445 -52.79 7.97 -50.38
N ALA A 446 -51.89 7.42 -51.17
CA ALA A 446 -50.77 8.12 -51.77
C ALA A 446 -51.23 9.24 -52.71
N ALA A 447 -52.27 9.00 -53.54
CA ALA A 447 -52.84 10.01 -54.39
C ALA A 447 -53.52 11.14 -53.59
N THR A 448 -54.16 10.79 -52.48
CA THR A 448 -54.77 11.79 -51.59
C THR A 448 -53.72 12.70 -50.97
N VAL A 449 -52.61 12.11 -50.46
CA VAL A 449 -51.48 12.88 -49.88
C VAL A 449 -50.81 13.70 -50.99
N ALA A 450 -50.58 13.16 -52.16
CA ALA A 450 -50.01 13.85 -53.29
C ALA A 450 -50.86 15.07 -53.72
N GLU A 451 -52.20 14.94 -53.71
CA GLU A 451 -53.10 16.07 -54.02
C GLU A 451 -53.03 17.15 -52.92
N CYS A 452 -52.94 16.78 -51.64
CA CYS A 452 -52.71 17.77 -50.56
C CYS A 452 -51.40 18.53 -50.78
N VAL A 453 -50.32 17.83 -51.09
CA VAL A 453 -49.01 18.48 -51.35
C VAL A 453 -49.08 19.36 -52.60
N ARG A 454 -49.74 18.89 -53.68
CA ARG A 454 -49.93 19.65 -54.91
C ARG A 454 -50.65 20.99 -54.64
N LEU A 455 -51.78 20.92 -53.94
CA LEU A 455 -52.58 22.09 -53.60
C LEU A 455 -51.79 23.06 -52.69
N ALA A 456 -51.02 22.53 -51.72
CA ALA A 456 -50.18 23.31 -50.85
C ALA A 456 -49.05 24.04 -51.63
N ILE A 457 -48.43 23.36 -52.61
CA ILE A 457 -47.43 23.98 -53.48
C ILE A 457 -48.08 25.05 -54.39
N GLU A 458 -49.21 24.76 -54.99
CA GLU A 458 -49.95 25.73 -55.86
C GLU A 458 -50.38 26.97 -55.09
N ALA A 459 -50.82 26.82 -53.86
CA ALA A 459 -51.26 27.94 -53.01
C ALA A 459 -50.09 28.77 -52.44
N ALA A 460 -48.90 28.21 -52.41
CA ALA A 460 -47.74 28.86 -51.78
C ALA A 460 -47.26 30.06 -52.63
N GLU A 461 -47.04 31.19 -51.95
CA GLU A 461 -46.35 32.34 -52.49
C GLU A 461 -44.92 32.35 -51.99
N ILE A 462 -43.99 32.01 -52.91
CA ILE A 462 -42.57 31.78 -52.54
C ILE A 462 -41.81 33.09 -52.69
N PRO A 463 -41.23 33.62 -51.62
CA PRO A 463 -40.41 34.81 -51.70
C PRO A 463 -39.08 34.53 -52.38
N LEU A 464 -38.76 35.27 -53.41
CA LEU A 464 -37.48 35.24 -54.11
C LEU A 464 -36.47 36.20 -53.44
N PRO A 465 -35.16 35.95 -53.64
CA PRO A 465 -34.10 36.82 -53.07
C PRO A 465 -34.21 38.32 -53.46
N GLY A 466 -34.92 38.63 -54.56
CA GLY A 466 -35.18 39.98 -55.04
C GLY A 466 -36.39 40.67 -54.40
N GLY A 467 -37.15 40.00 -53.52
CA GLY A 467 -38.36 40.49 -52.88
C GLY A 467 -39.67 40.21 -53.66
N ASP A 468 -39.59 39.69 -54.86
CA ASP A 468 -40.75 39.27 -55.66
C ASP A 468 -41.32 37.96 -55.14
N LEU A 469 -42.62 37.73 -55.34
CA LEU A 469 -43.28 36.47 -54.99
C LEU A 469 -43.54 35.66 -56.27
N ILE A 470 -43.25 34.37 -56.24
CA ILE A 470 -43.54 33.46 -57.35
C ILE A 470 -44.47 32.35 -56.90
N LYS A 471 -45.39 31.97 -57.79
CA LYS A 471 -46.18 30.73 -57.64
C LYS A 471 -45.63 29.66 -58.56
N VAL A 472 -45.58 28.47 -58.05
CA VAL A 472 -45.12 27.30 -58.79
C VAL A 472 -46.16 26.21 -58.69
N THR A 473 -46.15 25.32 -59.65
CA THR A 473 -46.97 24.08 -59.65
C THR A 473 -46.06 22.90 -59.75
N ALA A 474 -46.58 21.74 -59.37
CA ALA A 474 -45.86 20.47 -59.49
C ALA A 474 -46.84 19.40 -60.07
N SER A 475 -46.28 18.53 -60.83
CA SER A 475 -46.98 17.34 -61.35
C SER A 475 -46.60 16.09 -60.56
N PHE A 476 -47.56 15.23 -60.29
CA PHE A 476 -47.38 14.10 -59.37
C PHE A 476 -47.76 12.78 -60.06
N GLY A 477 -46.94 11.75 -59.89
CA GLY A 477 -47.21 10.37 -60.25
C GLY A 477 -47.19 9.46 -59.05
N CYS A 478 -48.27 8.71 -58.83
CA CYS A 478 -48.39 7.79 -57.69
C CYS A 478 -48.44 6.35 -58.22
N ALA A 479 -47.77 5.45 -57.45
CA ALA A 479 -47.87 4.02 -57.67
C ALA A 479 -47.83 3.27 -56.38
N GLY A 480 -48.56 2.20 -56.21
CA GLY A 480 -48.52 1.38 -55.03
C GLY A 480 -48.64 -0.12 -55.36
N ARG A 481 -48.31 -0.94 -54.39
CA ARG A 481 -48.48 -2.37 -54.43
C ARG A 481 -48.73 -2.96 -53.06
N ALA A 482 -49.47 -4.06 -53.03
CA ALA A 482 -49.57 -4.89 -51.86
C ALA A 482 -48.34 -5.78 -51.70
N ASN A 483 -47.97 -6.08 -50.49
CA ASN A 483 -46.69 -6.67 -50.09
C ASN A 483 -46.46 -8.12 -50.60
N GLU A 484 -47.48 -8.87 -50.90
CA GLU A 484 -47.33 -10.27 -51.37
C GLU A 484 -46.49 -10.45 -52.63
N ALA A 485 -46.22 -9.37 -53.38
CA ALA A 485 -45.44 -9.32 -54.61
C ALA A 485 -44.00 -8.77 -54.42
N PHE A 486 -43.49 -8.70 -53.18
CA PHE A 486 -42.31 -7.88 -52.83
C PHE A 486 -40.96 -8.44 -53.33
N ASN A 487 -40.93 -9.62 -53.89
CA ASN A 487 -39.67 -10.27 -54.26
C ASN A 487 -39.06 -9.77 -55.63
N ARG A 488 -39.51 -8.67 -56.19
CA ARG A 488 -38.89 -8.04 -57.39
C ARG A 488 -39.14 -6.52 -57.40
N ASN A 489 -38.09 -5.79 -57.11
CA ASN A 489 -37.76 -4.41 -57.48
C ASN A 489 -38.66 -3.26 -57.01
N PHE A 490 -38.24 -2.62 -55.91
CA PHE A 490 -38.59 -1.23 -55.54
C PHE A 490 -38.45 -0.31 -56.82
N GLU A 491 -37.42 -0.54 -57.64
CA GLU A 491 -37.23 0.13 -58.95
C GLU A 491 -38.43 0.06 -59.88
N ASP A 492 -39.17 -1.07 -59.90
CA ASP A 492 -40.38 -1.23 -60.73
C ASP A 492 -41.53 -0.34 -60.20
N LEU A 493 -41.63 -0.19 -58.85
CA LEU A 493 -42.62 0.70 -58.26
C LEU A 493 -42.32 2.18 -58.58
N VAL A 494 -41.03 2.57 -58.50
CA VAL A 494 -40.58 3.90 -58.91
C VAL A 494 -40.85 4.13 -60.44
N LYS A 495 -40.55 3.15 -61.33
CA LYS A 495 -40.83 3.26 -62.74
C LYS A 495 -42.32 3.47 -63.06
N ARG A 496 -43.22 2.82 -62.31
CA ARG A 496 -44.68 3.02 -62.49
C ARG A 496 -45.12 4.40 -62.02
N ALA A 497 -44.54 4.91 -60.95
CA ALA A 497 -44.77 6.28 -60.49
C ALA A 497 -44.22 7.31 -61.50
N ASP A 498 -43.08 7.04 -62.13
CA ASP A 498 -42.51 7.86 -63.22
C ASP A 498 -43.40 7.89 -64.47
N LEU A 499 -43.91 6.76 -64.89
CA LEU A 499 -44.90 6.72 -65.99
C LEU A 499 -46.18 7.52 -65.67
N ALA A 500 -46.66 7.45 -64.44
CA ALA A 500 -47.79 8.24 -63.96
C ALA A 500 -47.46 9.72 -63.93
N LEU A 501 -46.26 10.14 -63.46
CA LEU A 501 -45.77 11.52 -63.48
C LEU A 501 -45.66 12.05 -64.91
N TYR A 502 -45.16 11.20 -65.87
CA TYR A 502 -45.13 11.56 -67.28
C TYR A 502 -46.53 11.82 -67.80
N ALA A 503 -47.50 10.96 -67.46
CA ALA A 503 -48.92 11.14 -67.87
C ALA A 503 -49.50 12.45 -67.23
N ALA A 504 -49.18 12.78 -65.99
CA ALA A 504 -49.57 14.04 -65.35
C ALA A 504 -49.03 15.26 -66.12
N LYS A 505 -47.73 15.22 -66.48
CA LYS A 505 -47.13 16.30 -67.31
C LYS A 505 -47.75 16.40 -68.70
N ALA A 506 -48.16 15.28 -69.37
CA ALA A 506 -48.82 15.23 -70.63
C ALA A 506 -50.29 15.71 -70.56
N SER A 507 -50.98 15.51 -69.46
CA SER A 507 -52.38 15.90 -69.24
C SER A 507 -52.58 17.38 -68.91
N GLY A 508 -51.55 18.22 -68.99
CA GLY A 508 -51.64 19.64 -68.76
C GLY A 508 -50.89 20.13 -67.54
N ARG A 509 -50.14 19.24 -66.81
CA ARG A 509 -49.39 19.51 -65.59
C ARG A 509 -50.29 19.86 -64.37
N ASN A 510 -49.69 20.23 -63.26
CA ASN A 510 -50.39 20.61 -62.00
C ASN A 510 -51.53 19.62 -61.67
N CYS A 511 -51.27 18.35 -61.74
CA CYS A 511 -52.25 17.30 -61.46
C CYS A 511 -51.56 16.05 -60.88
N VAL A 512 -52.36 15.19 -60.25
CA VAL A 512 -51.95 13.89 -59.73
C VAL A 512 -52.49 12.80 -60.65
N VAL A 513 -51.62 11.87 -61.02
CA VAL A 513 -52.04 10.68 -61.81
C VAL A 513 -51.58 9.42 -61.05
N SER A 514 -52.51 8.51 -60.85
CA SER A 514 -52.18 7.17 -60.29
C SER A 514 -51.93 6.19 -61.37
N GLY A 515 -50.80 5.50 -61.30
CA GLY A 515 -50.47 4.40 -62.18
C GLY A 515 -51.41 3.18 -62.01
N PRO A 516 -51.44 2.23 -62.98
CA PRO A 516 -52.29 1.06 -62.87
C PRO A 516 -51.96 0.24 -61.61
N THR A 517 -52.98 -0.03 -60.78
CA THR A 517 -52.90 -0.87 -59.63
C THR A 517 -52.67 -2.31 -59.98
N VAL A 518 -51.65 -2.99 -59.45
CA VAL A 518 -51.52 -4.44 -59.62
C VAL A 518 -52.44 -5.12 -58.63
N PRO A 519 -53.46 -5.86 -59.07
CA PRO A 519 -54.40 -6.50 -58.16
C PRO A 519 -53.71 -7.57 -57.28
N VAL A 520 -54.20 -7.72 -56.09
CA VAL A 520 -53.80 -8.79 -55.14
C VAL A 520 -54.26 -10.10 -55.72
N THR A 521 -53.35 -10.97 -56.16
CA THR A 521 -53.68 -12.35 -56.50
C THR A 521 -53.87 -13.15 -55.23
N THR A 522 -55.09 -13.48 -54.85
CA THR A 522 -55.41 -14.27 -53.68
C THR A 522 -54.77 -15.66 -53.73
N GLN A 523 -54.40 -16.22 -52.58
CA GLN A 523 -53.80 -17.56 -52.43
C GLN A 523 -54.67 -18.65 -53.04
N GLU A 524 -55.98 -18.42 -53.25
CA GLU A 524 -56.92 -19.34 -53.88
C GLU A 524 -56.69 -19.44 -55.39
N GLU A 525 -56.32 -18.38 -56.10
CA GLU A 525 -56.00 -18.42 -57.52
C GLU A 525 -54.66 -19.11 -57.83
N ARG A 526 -53.69 -19.02 -56.95
CA ARG A 526 -52.40 -19.76 -57.01
C ARG A 526 -52.60 -21.27 -56.87
N ARG A 527 -53.53 -21.70 -56.02
CA ARG A 527 -53.88 -23.13 -55.91
C ARG A 527 -54.56 -23.68 -57.14
N LYS A 528 -55.36 -22.90 -57.82
CA LYS A 528 -56.05 -23.34 -59.08
C LYS A 528 -55.09 -23.44 -60.26
N THR A 529 -54.10 -22.60 -60.40
CA THR A 529 -53.06 -22.68 -61.41
C THR A 529 -52.03 -23.76 -61.18
N ALA A 530 -51.78 -24.15 -59.96
CA ALA A 530 -50.86 -25.24 -59.61
C ALA A 530 -51.47 -26.64 -59.73
N SER A 531 -52.81 -26.76 -59.74
CA SER A 531 -53.53 -28.04 -59.87
C SER A 531 -53.94 -28.41 -61.35
N GLY A 532 -53.67 -27.53 -62.32
CA GLY A 532 -54.05 -27.73 -63.73
C GLY A 532 -52.97 -28.28 -64.68
N GLY A 533 -51.79 -28.61 -64.19
CA GLY A 533 -50.65 -29.11 -64.96
C GLY A 533 -50.41 -30.61 -64.74
N GLY A 534 -51.36 -31.45 -65.19
CA GLY A 534 -51.14 -32.89 -65.32
C GLY A 534 -50.15 -33.16 -66.47
N PHE A 535 -48.97 -33.60 -66.16
CA PHE A 535 -47.97 -34.04 -67.11
C PHE A 535 -48.26 -35.44 -67.53
N ASP A 536 -48.68 -35.58 -68.80
CA ASP A 536 -48.78 -36.87 -69.49
C ASP A 536 -47.36 -37.38 -69.82
N SER A 537 -47.03 -38.52 -69.25
CA SER A 537 -45.78 -39.23 -69.52
C SER A 537 -45.94 -40.12 -70.73
N ARG A 538 -45.37 -39.76 -71.89
CA ARG A 538 -44.88 -40.68 -72.89
C ARG A 538 -43.98 -39.98 -73.94
N ILE A 539 -42.76 -40.32 -73.90
CA ILE A 539 -41.69 -40.73 -74.82
C ILE A 539 -40.38 -40.13 -74.38
#